data_cf25b39a802038758c6e76db8f542112
#
_entry.id   cf25b39a802038758c6e76db8f542112
#
_cell.length_a   1.000
_cell.length_b   1.000
_cell.length_c   1.000
_cell.angle_alpha   90.00
_cell.angle_beta   90.00
_cell.angle_gamma   90.00
#
_symmetry.space_group_name_H-M   'P 1'
#
loop_
_entity.id
_entity.type
_entity.pdbx_description
1 polymer ?
#
loop_
_entity_poly.entity_id
_entity_poly.type
_entity_poly.pdbx_seq_one_letter_code
_entity_poly.pdbx_strand_id
1 'polypeptide(L)'
;MKNRLKTLALALVVSIVGQAQAEDTSAKLLDGINEYRDALADGNPSELVAAEGEELWKTARGPKNATLERCDLGLGPGVVKGASAQLPRYFKDTGKVQDLETRLMTCMETLQGIDPQEVVKAKWLKGEREKMAALVAYVVTQSNGHKVKIDMRPPAMKQMYEMGKMAFYYRAGPMDFSCATCHGDQGKRIRMQELPDLRSHAGAAAGWGSWPAYRVSNGQFWTMQHRLNDCFRQQRTAEPIYGSDVTIALSVYLAANANGGKVVTPGIKR
;
A
#
# COMPACT_ATOMS: atom_id res chain seq x y z
N MET A 1 -6.40 58.71 -21.83
CA MET A 1 -5.34 57.68 -21.59
C MET A 1 -5.03 57.47 -20.10
N LYS A 2 -4.92 58.48 -19.25
CA LYS A 2 -4.57 58.35 -17.81
C LYS A 2 -5.53 57.50 -16.97
N ASN A 3 -6.85 57.50 -17.25
CA ASN A 3 -7.82 56.68 -16.49
C ASN A 3 -7.79 55.19 -16.80
N ARG A 4 -7.44 54.79 -18.02
CA ARG A 4 -7.31 53.38 -18.40
C ARG A 4 -6.10 52.70 -17.74
N LEU A 5 -5.01 53.47 -17.56
CA LEU A 5 -3.82 52.93 -16.85
C LEU A 5 -4.10 52.67 -15.37
N LYS A 6 -4.86 53.53 -14.69
CA LYS A 6 -5.23 53.34 -13.28
C LYS A 6 -6.13 52.13 -13.06
N THR A 7 -7.05 51.88 -13.98
CA THR A 7 -7.96 50.72 -13.92
C THR A 7 -7.21 49.41 -14.17
N LEU A 8 -6.25 49.38 -15.09
CA LEU A 8 -5.38 48.21 -15.32
C LEU A 8 -4.48 47.89 -14.12
N ALA A 9 -3.88 48.93 -13.50
CA ALA A 9 -3.03 48.73 -12.33
C ALA A 9 -3.81 48.19 -11.13
N LEU A 10 -5.04 48.68 -10.92
CA LEU A 10 -5.92 48.22 -9.83
C LEU A 10 -6.36 46.75 -10.06
N ALA A 11 -6.69 46.35 -11.28
CA ALA A 11 -7.04 44.97 -11.62
C ALA A 11 -5.88 44.00 -11.43
N LEU A 12 -4.65 44.44 -11.73
CA LEU A 12 -3.44 43.62 -11.54
C LEU A 12 -3.13 43.36 -10.03
N VAL A 13 -3.28 44.39 -9.20
CA VAL A 13 -3.05 44.30 -7.75
C VAL A 13 -4.08 43.39 -7.10
N VAL A 14 -5.35 43.46 -7.47
CA VAL A 14 -6.41 42.60 -6.94
C VAL A 14 -6.18 41.15 -7.32
N SER A 15 -5.67 40.86 -8.52
CA SER A 15 -5.35 39.48 -8.96
C SER A 15 -4.18 38.89 -8.18
N ILE A 16 -3.14 39.68 -7.92
CA ILE A 16 -1.96 39.22 -7.18
C ILE A 16 -2.30 38.94 -5.70
N VAL A 17 -3.07 39.80 -5.06
CA VAL A 17 -3.49 39.63 -3.67
C VAL A 17 -4.42 38.42 -3.53
N GLY A 18 -5.33 38.20 -4.48
CA GLY A 18 -6.21 37.03 -4.47
C GLY A 18 -5.46 35.70 -4.62
N GLN A 19 -4.41 35.66 -5.41
CA GLN A 19 -3.57 34.47 -5.55
C GLN A 19 -2.74 34.20 -4.29
N ALA A 20 -2.14 35.21 -3.70
CA ALA A 20 -1.35 35.06 -2.46
C ALA A 20 -2.22 34.57 -1.29
N GLN A 21 -3.47 35.04 -1.16
CA GLN A 21 -4.38 34.56 -0.11
C GLN A 21 -4.83 33.11 -0.34
N ALA A 22 -5.03 32.71 -1.59
CA ALA A 22 -5.40 31.33 -1.91
C ALA A 22 -4.25 30.34 -1.62
N GLU A 23 -3.01 30.72 -1.90
CA GLU A 23 -1.80 29.93 -1.57
C GLU A 23 -1.61 29.77 -0.07
N ASP A 24 -1.75 30.86 0.70
CA ASP A 24 -1.62 30.83 2.17
C ASP A 24 -2.71 29.94 2.82
N THR A 25 -3.94 30.03 2.33
CA THR A 25 -5.04 29.20 2.82
C THR A 25 -4.80 27.71 2.49
N SER A 26 -4.25 27.40 1.31
CA SER A 26 -3.92 26.02 0.92
C SER A 26 -2.77 25.47 1.74
N ALA A 27 -1.76 26.28 2.04
CA ALA A 27 -0.63 25.88 2.88
C ALA A 27 -1.08 25.58 4.32
N LYS A 28 -1.85 26.46 4.93
CA LYS A 28 -2.41 26.26 6.30
C LYS A 28 -3.29 25.02 6.40
N LEU A 29 -4.07 24.73 5.34
CA LEU A 29 -4.90 23.55 5.31
C LEU A 29 -4.05 22.26 5.23
N LEU A 30 -2.97 22.28 4.45
CA LEU A 30 -2.01 21.18 4.37
C LEU A 30 -1.28 20.98 5.69
N ASP A 31 -0.87 22.04 6.36
CA ASP A 31 -0.23 21.98 7.68
C ASP A 31 -1.18 21.37 8.72
N GLY A 32 -2.43 21.80 8.80
CA GLY A 32 -3.42 21.21 9.69
C GLY A 32 -3.71 19.72 9.39
N ILE A 33 -3.65 19.31 8.12
CA ILE A 33 -3.77 17.89 7.75
C ILE A 33 -2.53 17.10 8.23
N ASN A 34 -1.35 17.68 8.14
CA ASN A 34 -0.11 17.04 8.58
C ASN A 34 -0.05 16.95 10.11
N GLU A 35 -0.38 18.01 10.84
CA GLU A 35 -0.49 18.01 12.30
C GLU A 35 -1.48 16.94 12.79
N TYR A 36 -2.64 16.81 12.14
CA TYR A 36 -3.60 15.76 12.46
C TYR A 36 -3.03 14.35 12.21
N ARG A 37 -2.26 14.18 11.15
CA ARG A 37 -1.59 12.89 10.86
C ARG A 37 -0.50 12.57 11.88
N ASP A 38 0.27 13.57 12.27
CA ASP A 38 1.34 13.42 13.27
C ASP A 38 0.74 13.10 14.65
N ALA A 39 -0.36 13.74 15.03
CA ALA A 39 -1.11 13.42 16.24
C ALA A 39 -1.68 11.98 16.21
N LEU A 40 -2.14 11.49 15.06
CA LEU A 40 -2.57 10.10 14.90
C LEU A 40 -1.40 9.11 14.88
N ALA A 41 -0.19 9.56 14.52
CA ALA A 41 0.99 8.69 14.50
C ALA A 41 1.46 8.30 15.90
N ASP A 42 1.22 9.16 16.91
CA ASP A 42 1.51 8.90 18.33
C ASP A 42 0.46 7.99 19.01
N GLY A 43 -0.55 7.53 18.28
CA GLY A 43 -1.56 6.56 18.74
C GLY A 43 -2.18 5.89 17.54
N ASN A 44 -1.34 5.30 16.68
CA ASN A 44 -1.78 4.71 15.41
C ASN A 44 -2.81 3.58 15.68
N PRO A 45 -4.07 3.74 15.24
CA PRO A 45 -5.09 2.72 15.46
C PRO A 45 -4.74 1.33 14.89
N SER A 46 -3.76 1.26 14.00
CA SER A 46 -3.24 -0.02 13.50
C SER A 46 -2.55 -0.85 14.59
N GLU A 47 -2.16 -0.26 15.72
CA GLU A 47 -1.53 -0.98 16.83
C GLU A 47 -2.49 -2.00 17.44
N LEU A 48 -3.78 -1.65 17.54
CA LEU A 48 -4.81 -2.58 18.02
C LEU A 48 -5.00 -3.74 17.04
N VAL A 49 -4.99 -3.42 15.73
CA VAL A 49 -5.09 -4.44 14.68
C VAL A 49 -3.85 -5.33 14.67
N ALA A 50 -2.66 -4.78 14.92
CA ALA A 50 -1.43 -5.55 15.02
C ALA A 50 -1.39 -6.45 16.25
N ALA A 51 -1.92 -6.00 17.39
CA ALA A 51 -2.05 -6.82 18.60
C ALA A 51 -2.99 -8.02 18.38
N GLU A 52 -4.13 -7.82 17.72
CA GLU A 52 -5.01 -8.91 17.29
C GLU A 52 -4.27 -9.87 16.34
N GLY A 53 -3.48 -9.35 15.42
CA GLY A 53 -2.66 -10.14 14.50
C GLY A 53 -1.61 -10.97 15.21
N GLU A 54 -0.98 -10.44 16.26
CA GLU A 54 -0.04 -11.18 17.11
C GLU A 54 -0.72 -12.32 17.86
N GLU A 55 -1.92 -12.10 18.40
CA GLU A 55 -2.72 -13.13 19.02
C GLU A 55 -3.08 -14.23 18.02
N LEU A 56 -3.56 -13.88 16.83
CA LEU A 56 -3.87 -14.83 15.76
C LEU A 56 -2.64 -15.62 15.30
N TRP A 57 -1.45 -15.03 15.31
CA TRP A 57 -0.20 -15.68 14.96
C TRP A 57 0.16 -16.80 15.93
N LYS A 58 -0.10 -16.59 17.22
CA LYS A 58 0.21 -17.50 18.34
C LYS A 58 -0.93 -18.47 18.67
N THR A 59 -2.12 -18.22 18.15
CA THR A 59 -3.30 -19.05 18.45
C THR A 59 -3.40 -20.21 17.46
N ALA A 60 -3.60 -21.43 18.00
CA ALA A 60 -3.86 -22.60 17.18
C ALA A 60 -5.22 -22.50 16.49
N ARG A 61 -5.25 -22.67 15.16
CA ARG A 61 -6.44 -22.50 14.33
C ARG A 61 -6.49 -23.57 13.22
N GLY A 62 -7.64 -23.61 12.58
CA GLY A 62 -7.91 -24.47 11.43
C GLY A 62 -7.99 -25.97 11.76
N PRO A 63 -8.25 -26.83 10.76
CA PRO A 63 -8.39 -28.27 10.95
C PRO A 63 -7.19 -28.95 11.58
N LYS A 64 -5.97 -28.41 11.39
CA LYS A 64 -4.73 -28.98 11.94
C LYS A 64 -4.44 -28.48 13.37
N ASN A 65 -5.27 -27.58 13.92
CA ASN A 65 -5.12 -27.01 15.25
C ASN A 65 -3.67 -26.53 15.52
N ALA A 66 -3.11 -25.72 14.61
CA ALA A 66 -1.72 -25.26 14.65
C ALA A 66 -1.60 -23.75 14.63
N THR A 67 -0.52 -23.22 15.18
CA THR A 67 -0.16 -21.81 15.16
C THR A 67 0.57 -21.44 13.86
N LEU A 68 0.78 -20.14 13.62
CA LEU A 68 1.61 -19.64 12.53
C LEU A 68 3.08 -19.41 12.92
N GLU A 69 3.48 -19.74 14.15
CA GLU A 69 4.84 -19.51 14.68
C GLU A 69 5.96 -20.23 13.90
N ARG A 70 5.61 -21.19 13.06
CA ARG A 70 6.54 -21.86 12.14
C ARG A 70 6.45 -21.39 10.70
N CYS A 71 5.63 -20.37 10.41
CA CYS A 71 5.51 -19.81 9.07
C CYS A 71 6.85 -19.22 8.62
N ASP A 72 7.35 -19.66 7.46
CA ASP A 72 8.53 -19.07 6.83
C ASP A 72 8.13 -17.96 5.87
N LEU A 73 8.36 -16.72 6.28
CA LEU A 73 8.15 -15.53 5.46
C LEU A 73 9.35 -15.21 4.54
N GLY A 74 10.27 -16.16 4.40
CA GLY A 74 11.44 -16.07 3.54
C GLY A 74 12.75 -15.73 4.26
N LEU A 75 12.73 -15.63 5.58
CA LEU A 75 13.90 -15.44 6.44
C LEU A 75 14.19 -16.65 7.32
N GLY A 76 13.44 -17.73 7.13
CA GLY A 76 13.44 -18.94 7.93
C GLY A 76 12.16 -19.07 8.76
N PRO A 77 11.84 -20.30 9.22
CA PRO A 77 10.64 -20.59 9.99
C PRO A 77 10.53 -19.71 11.24
N GLY A 78 9.39 -19.01 11.38
CA GLY A 78 9.08 -18.17 12.54
C GLY A 78 9.75 -16.81 12.59
N VAL A 79 10.61 -16.48 11.63
CA VAL A 79 11.28 -15.17 11.59
C VAL A 79 10.35 -14.13 11.00
N VAL A 80 9.79 -13.27 11.84
CA VAL A 80 8.84 -12.20 11.45
C VAL A 80 9.57 -10.86 11.27
N LYS A 81 10.55 -10.57 12.15
CA LYS A 81 11.25 -9.28 12.16
C LYS A 81 11.95 -8.99 10.84
N GLY A 82 11.59 -7.91 10.18
CA GLY A 82 12.15 -7.47 8.90
C GLY A 82 11.66 -8.26 7.68
N ALA A 83 10.76 -9.23 7.85
CA ALA A 83 10.32 -10.10 6.76
C ALA A 83 9.54 -9.34 5.68
N SER A 84 8.60 -8.47 6.06
CA SER A 84 7.79 -7.74 5.07
C SER A 84 8.62 -6.76 4.24
N ALA A 85 9.77 -6.28 4.74
CA ALA A 85 10.68 -5.43 3.99
C ALA A 85 11.38 -6.16 2.82
N GLN A 86 11.29 -7.51 2.77
CA GLN A 86 11.89 -8.35 1.74
C GLN A 86 10.83 -9.07 0.88
N LEU A 87 9.59 -8.67 1.00
CA LEU A 87 8.45 -9.18 0.21
C LEU A 87 7.94 -8.07 -0.75
N PRO A 88 7.52 -8.46 -1.96
CA PRO A 88 7.39 -9.82 -2.55
C PRO A 88 8.73 -10.49 -2.87
N ARG A 89 8.73 -11.83 -2.90
CA ARG A 89 9.92 -12.62 -3.28
C ARG A 89 9.53 -13.96 -3.92
N TYR A 90 10.51 -14.59 -4.59
CA TYR A 90 10.37 -15.96 -5.06
C TYR A 90 10.58 -16.95 -3.90
N PHE A 91 9.66 -17.90 -3.74
CA PHE A 91 9.73 -18.98 -2.77
C PHE A 91 9.97 -20.32 -3.47
N LYS A 92 11.06 -21.00 -3.08
CA LYS A 92 11.45 -22.26 -3.70
C LYS A 92 10.49 -23.41 -3.37
N ASP A 93 9.90 -23.40 -2.18
CA ASP A 93 8.96 -24.42 -1.70
C ASP A 93 7.66 -24.46 -2.49
N THR A 94 7.21 -23.32 -3.00
CA THR A 94 6.00 -23.22 -3.83
C THR A 94 6.30 -23.06 -5.32
N GLY A 95 7.55 -22.74 -5.69
CA GLY A 95 7.92 -22.38 -7.06
C GLY A 95 7.29 -21.06 -7.56
N LYS A 96 6.79 -20.21 -6.65
CA LYS A 96 6.03 -19.00 -6.99
C LYS A 96 6.63 -17.74 -6.38
N VAL A 97 6.37 -16.61 -7.05
CA VAL A 97 6.54 -15.29 -6.42
C VAL A 97 5.32 -15.02 -5.57
N GLN A 98 5.55 -14.64 -4.32
CA GLN A 98 4.48 -14.34 -3.36
C GLN A 98 4.74 -13.00 -2.67
N ASP A 99 3.68 -12.24 -2.46
CA ASP A 99 3.66 -11.12 -1.54
C ASP A 99 3.36 -11.59 -0.11
N LEU A 100 3.27 -10.67 0.84
CA LEU A 100 3.02 -11.03 2.24
C LEU A 100 1.69 -11.79 2.40
N GLU A 101 0.62 -11.32 1.76
CA GLU A 101 -0.71 -11.88 1.93
C GLU A 101 -0.82 -13.29 1.33
N THR A 102 -0.27 -13.47 0.13
CA THR A 102 -0.25 -14.80 -0.52
C THR A 102 0.69 -15.78 0.19
N ARG A 103 1.78 -15.29 0.79
CA ARG A 103 2.65 -16.15 1.63
C ARG A 103 1.96 -16.57 2.92
N LEU A 104 1.23 -15.66 3.56
CA LEU A 104 0.42 -15.98 4.74
C LEU A 104 -0.67 -17.01 4.40
N MET A 105 -1.34 -16.89 3.25
CA MET A 105 -2.30 -17.92 2.80
C MET A 105 -1.65 -19.30 2.66
N THR A 106 -0.42 -19.37 2.11
CA THR A 106 0.34 -20.64 2.04
C THR A 106 0.63 -21.19 3.43
N CYS A 107 1.01 -20.36 4.39
CA CYS A 107 1.24 -20.80 5.76
C CYS A 107 -0.07 -21.26 6.43
N MET A 108 -1.18 -20.55 6.24
CA MET A 108 -2.49 -20.95 6.77
C MET A 108 -2.92 -22.32 6.20
N GLU A 109 -2.71 -22.54 4.90
CA GLU A 109 -3.01 -23.82 4.26
C GLU A 109 -2.09 -24.94 4.79
N THR A 110 -0.80 -24.73 4.75
CA THR A 110 0.19 -25.79 5.07
C THR A 110 0.27 -26.12 6.55
N LEU A 111 0.22 -25.11 7.43
CA LEU A 111 0.32 -25.30 8.87
C LEU A 111 -1.04 -25.54 9.53
N GLN A 112 -2.04 -24.74 9.19
CA GLN A 112 -3.35 -24.75 9.85
C GLN A 112 -4.40 -25.58 9.11
N GLY A 113 -4.21 -25.88 7.81
CA GLY A 113 -5.17 -26.58 6.97
C GLY A 113 -6.39 -25.74 6.56
N ILE A 114 -6.24 -24.40 6.61
CA ILE A 114 -7.29 -23.47 6.19
C ILE A 114 -7.24 -23.35 4.66
N ASP A 115 -8.38 -23.56 3.99
CA ASP A 115 -8.46 -23.43 2.54
C ASP A 115 -8.21 -21.96 2.12
N PRO A 116 -7.21 -21.69 1.24
CA PRO A 116 -6.99 -20.37 0.68
C PRO A 116 -8.24 -19.70 0.09
N GLN A 117 -9.19 -20.50 -0.41
CA GLN A 117 -10.45 -20.01 -0.96
C GLN A 117 -11.33 -19.32 0.10
N GLU A 118 -11.19 -19.65 1.38
CA GLU A 118 -11.88 -18.94 2.45
C GLU A 118 -11.44 -17.48 2.54
N VAL A 119 -10.15 -17.20 2.30
CA VAL A 119 -9.63 -15.83 2.22
C VAL A 119 -10.04 -15.18 0.89
N VAL A 120 -9.86 -15.88 -0.24
CA VAL A 120 -10.12 -15.33 -1.59
C VAL A 120 -11.58 -14.93 -1.78
N LYS A 121 -12.53 -15.72 -1.27
CA LYS A 121 -13.98 -15.48 -1.41
C LYS A 121 -14.56 -14.57 -0.34
N ALA A 122 -13.88 -14.36 0.76
CA ALA A 122 -14.37 -13.49 1.83
C ALA A 122 -14.53 -12.05 1.33
N LYS A 123 -15.47 -11.32 1.89
CA LYS A 123 -15.62 -9.88 1.67
C LYS A 123 -14.48 -9.14 2.37
N TRP A 124 -14.13 -7.96 1.83
CA TRP A 124 -13.14 -7.10 2.48
C TRP A 124 -13.54 -6.84 3.95
N LEU A 125 -12.55 -6.94 4.84
CA LEU A 125 -12.67 -6.71 6.28
C LEU A 125 -13.74 -7.57 6.98
N LYS A 126 -13.95 -8.79 6.49
CA LYS A 126 -14.85 -9.79 7.11
C LYS A 126 -14.25 -11.19 7.04
N GLY A 127 -14.51 -11.99 8.08
CA GLY A 127 -14.10 -13.39 8.13
C GLY A 127 -12.61 -13.59 8.00
N GLU A 128 -12.17 -14.48 7.12
CA GLU A 128 -10.72 -14.77 6.97
C GLU A 128 -9.92 -13.61 6.38
N ARG A 129 -10.53 -12.67 5.61
CA ARG A 129 -9.83 -11.45 5.17
C ARG A 129 -9.62 -10.43 6.29
N GLU A 130 -10.50 -10.37 7.28
CA GLU A 130 -10.30 -9.54 8.46
C GLU A 130 -9.11 -10.06 9.28
N LYS A 131 -9.10 -11.37 9.54
CA LYS A 131 -7.98 -12.02 10.22
C LYS A 131 -6.67 -11.90 9.43
N MET A 132 -6.72 -12.02 8.10
CA MET A 132 -5.57 -11.75 7.23
C MET A 132 -5.07 -10.32 7.39
N ALA A 133 -5.94 -9.33 7.44
CA ALA A 133 -5.53 -7.94 7.65
C ALA A 133 -4.85 -7.74 9.00
N ALA A 134 -5.33 -8.39 10.06
CA ALA A 134 -4.69 -8.36 11.38
C ALA A 134 -3.30 -9.02 11.36
N LEU A 135 -3.18 -10.21 10.76
CA LEU A 135 -1.88 -10.89 10.57
C LEU A 135 -0.88 -10.03 9.79
N VAL A 136 -1.35 -9.37 8.72
CA VAL A 136 -0.52 -8.44 7.93
C VAL A 136 -0.09 -7.26 8.80
N ALA A 137 -0.99 -6.66 9.60
CA ALA A 137 -0.65 -5.55 10.49
C ALA A 137 0.46 -5.95 11.47
N TYR A 138 0.37 -7.12 12.09
CA TYR A 138 1.41 -7.65 12.97
C TYR A 138 2.76 -7.77 12.24
N VAL A 139 2.80 -8.46 11.09
CA VAL A 139 4.06 -8.72 10.37
C VAL A 139 4.71 -7.42 9.87
N VAL A 140 3.92 -6.46 9.36
CA VAL A 140 4.51 -5.21 8.85
C VAL A 140 5.02 -4.31 9.96
N THR A 141 4.39 -4.32 11.13
CA THR A 141 4.87 -3.60 12.32
C THR A 141 6.26 -4.08 12.73
N GLN A 142 6.54 -5.40 12.63
CA GLN A 142 7.85 -5.98 12.92
C GLN A 142 8.94 -5.60 11.90
N SER A 143 8.56 -4.94 10.80
CA SER A 143 9.51 -4.47 9.77
C SER A 143 9.65 -2.94 9.75
N ASN A 144 8.98 -2.21 10.64
CA ASN A 144 9.09 -0.76 10.72
C ASN A 144 10.55 -0.33 10.93
N GLY A 145 10.98 0.68 10.19
CA GLY A 145 12.36 1.18 10.21
C GLY A 145 13.36 0.40 9.36
N HIS A 146 13.03 -0.79 8.89
CA HIS A 146 13.88 -1.54 7.96
C HIS A 146 13.90 -0.89 6.57
N LYS A 147 14.91 -1.24 5.76
CA LYS A 147 14.97 -0.83 4.35
C LYS A 147 14.30 -1.89 3.47
N VAL A 148 13.52 -1.45 2.51
CA VAL A 148 12.99 -2.30 1.44
C VAL A 148 14.16 -2.98 0.72
N LYS A 149 14.13 -4.32 0.61
CA LYS A 149 15.21 -5.11 0.04
C LYS A 149 14.64 -6.27 -0.80
N ILE A 150 14.17 -5.94 -1.98
CA ILE A 150 13.60 -6.93 -2.91
C ILE A 150 14.72 -7.57 -3.72
N ASP A 151 14.82 -8.89 -3.67
CA ASP A 151 15.78 -9.66 -4.45
C ASP A 151 15.27 -9.89 -5.88
N MET A 152 15.80 -9.15 -6.83
CA MET A 152 15.43 -9.21 -8.24
C MET A 152 16.28 -10.20 -9.06
N ARG A 153 17.17 -10.98 -8.42
CA ARG A 153 18.03 -11.96 -9.13
C ARG A 153 17.27 -13.15 -9.72
N PRO A 154 16.25 -13.74 -9.05
CA PRO A 154 15.51 -14.85 -9.61
C PRO A 154 14.79 -14.45 -10.91
N PRO A 155 14.85 -15.31 -11.98
CA PRO A 155 14.17 -15.01 -13.25
C PRO A 155 12.67 -14.74 -13.10
N ALA A 156 12.00 -15.48 -12.22
CA ALA A 156 10.58 -15.29 -11.92
C ALA A 156 10.28 -13.88 -11.36
N MET A 157 11.18 -13.30 -10.56
CA MET A 157 11.01 -11.93 -10.08
C MET A 157 11.10 -10.90 -11.21
N LYS A 158 12.02 -11.10 -12.16
CA LYS A 158 12.14 -10.23 -13.34
C LYS A 158 10.90 -10.31 -14.22
N GLN A 159 10.40 -11.53 -14.44
CA GLN A 159 9.17 -11.73 -15.21
C GLN A 159 7.97 -11.05 -14.55
N MET A 160 7.81 -11.20 -13.22
CA MET A 160 6.75 -10.53 -12.47
C MET A 160 6.90 -9.01 -12.47
N TYR A 161 8.14 -8.50 -12.43
CA TYR A 161 8.40 -7.06 -12.56
C TYR A 161 7.92 -6.51 -13.90
N GLU A 162 8.24 -7.15 -15.01
CA GLU A 162 7.81 -6.71 -16.34
C GLU A 162 6.28 -6.81 -16.50
N MET A 163 5.67 -7.86 -15.96
CA MET A 163 4.20 -7.99 -15.92
C MET A 163 3.57 -6.86 -15.09
N GLY A 164 4.13 -6.55 -13.92
CA GLY A 164 3.66 -5.47 -13.06
C GLY A 164 3.83 -4.10 -13.69
N LYS A 165 4.96 -3.88 -14.38
CA LYS A 165 5.19 -2.67 -15.16
C LYS A 165 4.16 -2.52 -16.28
N MET A 166 3.90 -3.59 -17.03
CA MET A 166 2.86 -3.60 -18.07
C MET A 166 1.50 -3.27 -17.49
N ALA A 167 1.11 -3.92 -16.39
CA ALA A 167 -0.16 -3.66 -15.70
C ALA A 167 -0.27 -2.21 -15.17
N PHE A 168 0.84 -1.63 -14.70
CA PHE A 168 0.88 -0.25 -14.21
C PHE A 168 0.56 0.79 -15.29
N TYR A 169 0.97 0.53 -16.54
CA TYR A 169 0.71 1.42 -17.68
C TYR A 169 -0.52 1.03 -18.50
N TYR A 170 -1.11 -0.14 -18.26
CA TYR A 170 -2.25 -0.62 -19.03
C TYR A 170 -3.48 0.24 -18.78
N ARG A 171 -3.95 0.89 -19.83
CA ARG A 171 -5.16 1.72 -19.81
C ARG A 171 -6.39 0.86 -20.07
N ALA A 172 -7.40 1.00 -19.22
CA ALA A 172 -8.62 0.21 -19.29
C ALA A 172 -9.82 0.93 -18.70
N GLY A 173 -10.97 0.30 -18.87
CA GLY A 173 -12.25 0.78 -18.35
C GLY A 173 -12.81 1.98 -19.11
N PRO A 174 -14.02 2.43 -18.74
CA PRO A 174 -14.72 3.51 -19.44
C PRO A 174 -14.02 4.87 -19.33
N MET A 175 -13.11 5.04 -18.37
CA MET A 175 -12.34 6.26 -18.17
C MET A 175 -10.98 6.22 -18.85
N ASP A 176 -10.62 5.10 -19.48
CA ASP A 176 -9.32 4.86 -20.12
C ASP A 176 -8.15 5.24 -19.20
N PHE A 177 -8.22 4.83 -17.93
CA PHE A 177 -7.21 5.10 -16.90
C PHE A 177 -6.26 3.92 -16.72
N SER A 178 -5.07 4.23 -16.22
CA SER A 178 -4.08 3.28 -15.72
C SER A 178 -3.59 3.74 -14.35
N CYS A 179 -2.79 2.91 -13.67
CA CYS A 179 -2.11 3.35 -12.44
C CYS A 179 -1.24 4.57 -12.71
N ALA A 180 -0.55 4.60 -13.87
CA ALA A 180 0.27 5.73 -14.29
C ALA A 180 -0.52 7.03 -14.53
N THR A 181 -1.81 6.96 -14.84
CA THR A 181 -2.64 8.16 -15.00
C THR A 181 -2.66 9.01 -13.72
N CYS A 182 -2.67 8.34 -12.55
CA CYS A 182 -2.64 9.00 -11.25
C CYS A 182 -1.24 9.06 -10.63
N HIS A 183 -0.40 8.04 -10.86
CA HIS A 183 0.90 7.85 -10.20
C HIS A 183 2.10 7.96 -11.15
N GLY A 184 1.92 8.56 -12.33
CA GLY A 184 2.95 8.66 -13.35
C GLY A 184 3.60 10.04 -13.48
N ASP A 185 3.36 10.99 -12.57
CA ASP A 185 4.00 12.30 -12.55
C ASP A 185 3.99 12.87 -11.13
N GLN A 186 4.92 13.79 -10.85
CA GLN A 186 4.88 14.60 -9.64
C GLN A 186 3.73 15.61 -9.66
N GLY A 187 3.25 15.99 -8.49
CA GLY A 187 2.25 17.05 -8.31
C GLY A 187 0.83 16.64 -8.67
N LYS A 188 0.60 15.39 -9.07
CA LYS A 188 -0.77 14.90 -9.25
C LYS A 188 -1.49 14.82 -7.91
N ARG A 189 -2.73 15.27 -7.88
CA ARG A 189 -3.52 15.39 -6.65
C ARG A 189 -4.89 14.75 -6.82
N ILE A 190 -5.36 14.10 -5.76
CA ILE A 190 -6.73 13.64 -5.65
C ILE A 190 -7.27 13.98 -4.26
N ARG A 191 -8.44 14.63 -4.17
CA ARG A 191 -9.08 14.99 -2.91
C ARG A 191 -8.13 15.71 -1.94
N MET A 192 -7.38 16.68 -2.44
CA MET A 192 -6.39 17.50 -1.71
C MET A 192 -5.16 16.71 -1.21
N GLN A 193 -4.95 15.51 -1.69
CA GLN A 193 -3.74 14.73 -1.41
C GLN A 193 -2.85 14.69 -2.65
N GLU A 194 -1.58 14.94 -2.45
CA GLU A 194 -0.58 14.68 -3.46
C GLU A 194 -0.35 13.17 -3.60
N LEU A 195 -0.30 12.71 -4.85
CA LEU A 195 -0.05 11.33 -5.18
C LEU A 195 1.43 11.14 -5.49
N PRO A 196 2.09 10.13 -4.92
CA PRO A 196 3.49 9.85 -5.24
C PRO A 196 3.64 9.41 -6.70
N ASP A 197 4.67 9.89 -7.37
CA ASP A 197 5.11 9.34 -8.66
C ASP A 197 5.80 7.98 -8.41
N LEU A 198 5.06 6.90 -8.59
CA LEU A 198 5.52 5.54 -8.30
C LEU A 198 6.55 4.99 -9.33
N ARG A 199 6.87 5.75 -10.37
CA ARG A 199 7.95 5.46 -11.32
C ARG A 199 9.29 5.90 -10.77
N SER A 200 9.31 6.98 -10.00
CA SER A 200 10.53 7.50 -9.37
C SER A 200 10.86 6.70 -8.11
N HIS A 201 12.15 6.55 -7.82
CA HIS A 201 12.60 5.89 -6.60
C HIS A 201 12.04 6.58 -5.33
N ALA A 202 12.10 7.91 -5.28
CA ALA A 202 11.61 8.67 -4.11
C ALA A 202 10.10 8.50 -3.91
N GLY A 203 9.31 8.61 -4.96
CA GLY A 203 7.86 8.42 -4.90
C GLY A 203 7.46 6.98 -4.61
N ALA A 204 8.15 6.00 -5.20
CA ALA A 204 7.94 4.59 -4.90
C ALA A 204 8.29 4.26 -3.45
N ALA A 205 9.42 4.77 -2.93
CA ALA A 205 9.83 4.58 -1.54
C ALA A 205 8.80 5.18 -0.57
N ALA A 206 8.30 6.39 -0.83
CA ALA A 206 7.27 7.02 -0.03
C ALA A 206 5.91 6.29 -0.13
N GLY A 207 5.55 5.83 -1.33
CA GLY A 207 4.31 5.09 -1.58
C GLY A 207 4.34 3.69 -0.95
N TRP A 208 5.24 2.83 -1.42
CA TRP A 208 5.36 1.44 -0.95
C TRP A 208 5.76 1.35 0.51
N GLY A 209 6.76 2.13 0.95
CA GLY A 209 7.28 2.10 2.31
C GLY A 209 6.27 2.49 3.40
N SER A 210 5.17 3.14 3.04
CA SER A 210 4.09 3.55 3.96
C SER A 210 2.80 2.74 3.82
N TRP A 211 2.83 1.61 3.10
CA TRP A 211 1.73 0.65 2.99
C TRP A 211 2.18 -0.73 3.44
N PRO A 212 1.31 -1.48 4.09
CA PRO A 212 -0.11 -1.26 4.50
C PRO A 212 -0.33 -0.09 5.45
N ALA A 213 -1.57 0.39 5.52
CA ALA A 213 -1.89 1.62 6.24
C ALA A 213 -3.29 1.64 6.87
N TYR A 214 -3.42 2.40 7.96
CA TYR A 214 -4.73 2.78 8.47
C TYR A 214 -5.34 3.88 7.60
N ARG A 215 -6.54 3.65 7.11
CA ARG A 215 -7.31 4.59 6.28
C ARG A 215 -8.27 5.38 7.16
N VAL A 216 -7.89 6.60 7.53
CA VAL A 216 -8.67 7.46 8.43
C VAL A 216 -10.10 7.68 7.92
N SER A 217 -10.25 7.96 6.62
CA SER A 217 -11.58 8.17 6.01
C SER A 217 -12.51 6.95 6.04
N ASN A 218 -11.96 5.78 6.30
CA ASN A 218 -12.70 4.52 6.37
C ASN A 218 -12.74 3.95 7.81
N GLY A 219 -11.91 4.47 8.71
CA GLY A 219 -11.76 3.92 10.06
C GLY A 219 -11.19 2.49 10.09
N GLN A 220 -10.32 2.13 9.13
CA GLN A 220 -9.94 0.73 8.89
C GLN A 220 -8.50 0.59 8.44
N PHE A 221 -7.86 -0.52 8.85
CA PHE A 221 -6.57 -0.94 8.32
C PHE A 221 -6.76 -1.66 6.97
N TRP A 222 -6.00 -1.21 5.96
CA TRP A 222 -6.03 -1.77 4.62
C TRP A 222 -4.69 -2.38 4.25
N THR A 223 -4.74 -3.61 3.77
CA THR A 223 -3.59 -4.31 3.21
C THR A 223 -3.22 -3.77 1.82
N MET A 224 -2.09 -4.20 1.27
CA MET A 224 -1.69 -3.81 -0.08
C MET A 224 -2.63 -4.40 -1.14
N GLN A 225 -3.07 -5.64 -0.98
CA GLN A 225 -4.05 -6.27 -1.89
C GLN A 225 -5.39 -5.49 -1.87
N HIS A 226 -5.85 -5.06 -0.68
CA HIS A 226 -7.04 -4.22 -0.57
C HIS A 226 -6.83 -2.87 -1.28
N ARG A 227 -5.67 -2.24 -1.09
CA ARG A 227 -5.36 -0.96 -1.73
C ARG A 227 -5.31 -1.06 -3.25
N LEU A 228 -4.66 -2.08 -3.79
CA LEU A 228 -4.59 -2.29 -5.24
C LEU A 228 -5.99 -2.52 -5.82
N ASN A 229 -6.78 -3.39 -5.17
CA ASN A 229 -8.16 -3.67 -5.59
C ASN A 229 -9.03 -2.40 -5.61
N ASP A 230 -8.93 -1.55 -4.56
CA ASP A 230 -9.64 -0.28 -4.53
C ASP A 230 -9.21 0.68 -5.66
N CYS A 231 -7.95 0.65 -6.11
CA CYS A 231 -7.51 1.41 -7.26
C CYS A 231 -8.19 0.94 -8.56
N PHE A 232 -8.31 -0.37 -8.80
CA PHE A 232 -9.06 -0.91 -9.94
C PHE A 232 -10.54 -0.47 -9.89
N ARG A 233 -11.18 -0.57 -8.73
CA ARG A 233 -12.54 -0.09 -8.51
C ARG A 233 -12.69 1.41 -8.81
N GLN A 234 -11.74 2.25 -8.38
CA GLN A 234 -11.77 3.68 -8.64
C GLN A 234 -11.60 4.02 -10.12
N GLN A 235 -10.83 3.22 -10.85
CA GLN A 235 -10.69 3.34 -12.31
C GLN A 235 -11.90 2.81 -13.09
N ARG A 236 -12.90 2.26 -12.39
CA ARG A 236 -14.06 1.59 -13.02
C ARG A 236 -13.67 0.40 -13.91
N THR A 237 -12.59 -0.27 -13.58
CA THR A 237 -12.18 -1.53 -14.22
C THR A 237 -12.65 -2.73 -13.41
N ALA A 238 -12.56 -3.93 -13.99
CA ALA A 238 -12.84 -5.17 -13.27
C ALA A 238 -11.87 -5.32 -12.09
N GLU A 239 -12.41 -5.65 -10.92
CA GLU A 239 -11.59 -5.90 -9.73
C GLU A 239 -10.82 -7.21 -9.91
N PRO A 240 -9.50 -7.21 -9.67
CA PRO A 240 -8.71 -8.42 -9.76
C PRO A 240 -9.07 -9.39 -8.63
N ILE A 241 -8.94 -10.67 -8.90
CA ILE A 241 -9.06 -11.70 -7.87
C ILE A 241 -7.98 -11.47 -6.81
N TYR A 242 -8.34 -11.59 -5.54
CA TYR A 242 -7.41 -11.45 -4.43
C TYR A 242 -6.24 -12.42 -4.54
N GLY A 243 -5.02 -11.89 -4.40
CA GLY A 243 -3.78 -12.67 -4.53
C GLY A 243 -3.50 -13.19 -5.95
N SER A 244 -4.13 -12.60 -6.98
CA SER A 244 -3.86 -12.96 -8.38
C SER A 244 -2.49 -12.48 -8.86
N ASP A 245 -1.99 -13.08 -9.92
CA ASP A 245 -0.69 -12.74 -10.50
C ASP A 245 -0.56 -11.25 -10.84
N VAL A 246 -1.65 -10.60 -11.27
CA VAL A 246 -1.62 -9.17 -11.60
C VAL A 246 -1.37 -8.30 -10.37
N THR A 247 -1.96 -8.62 -9.23
CA THR A 247 -1.76 -7.86 -7.99
C THR A 247 -0.39 -8.14 -7.37
N ILE A 248 0.09 -9.39 -7.46
CA ILE A 248 1.45 -9.77 -7.04
C ILE A 248 2.48 -9.08 -7.94
N ALA A 249 2.28 -9.07 -9.26
CA ALA A 249 3.16 -8.43 -10.22
C ALA A 249 3.25 -6.91 -9.99
N LEU A 250 2.11 -6.24 -9.77
CA LEU A 250 2.09 -4.82 -9.38
C LEU A 250 2.86 -4.61 -8.06
N SER A 251 2.69 -5.47 -7.07
CA SER A 251 3.45 -5.40 -5.81
C SER A 251 4.95 -5.54 -6.04
N VAL A 252 5.38 -6.46 -6.92
CA VAL A 252 6.80 -6.61 -7.29
C VAL A 252 7.33 -5.35 -7.98
N TYR A 253 6.60 -4.79 -8.93
CA TYR A 253 6.99 -3.56 -9.63
C TYR A 253 7.18 -2.39 -8.66
N LEU A 254 6.18 -2.14 -7.79
CA LEU A 254 6.21 -1.05 -6.83
C LEU A 254 7.30 -1.23 -5.77
N ALA A 255 7.45 -2.44 -5.23
CA ALA A 255 8.45 -2.75 -4.22
C ALA A 255 9.88 -2.67 -4.76
N ALA A 256 10.11 -3.16 -5.99
CA ALA A 256 11.42 -3.09 -6.62
C ALA A 256 11.84 -1.63 -6.92
N ASN A 257 10.90 -0.78 -7.36
CA ASN A 257 11.16 0.65 -7.54
C ASN A 257 11.46 1.36 -6.20
N ALA A 258 10.96 0.82 -5.07
CA ALA A 258 11.18 1.34 -3.72
C ALA A 258 12.44 0.78 -3.04
N ASN A 259 13.23 -0.07 -3.69
CA ASN A 259 14.42 -0.71 -3.08
C ASN A 259 15.36 0.30 -2.41
N GLY A 260 15.73 0.05 -1.16
CA GLY A 260 16.55 0.96 -0.35
C GLY A 260 15.75 2.00 0.43
N GLY A 261 14.48 2.21 0.09
CA GLY A 261 13.57 3.09 0.82
C GLY A 261 13.26 2.58 2.22
N LYS A 262 12.94 3.49 3.15
CA LYS A 262 12.61 3.12 4.53
C LYS A 262 11.17 2.61 4.61
N VAL A 263 10.97 1.51 5.32
CA VAL A 263 9.64 1.00 5.71
C VAL A 263 9.14 1.83 6.89
N VAL A 264 7.97 2.44 6.73
CA VAL A 264 7.27 3.24 7.74
C VAL A 264 5.84 2.70 7.84
N THR A 265 5.72 1.48 8.36
CA THR A 265 4.45 0.75 8.46
C THR A 265 4.14 0.33 9.89
N PRO A 266 2.87 0.26 10.24
CA PRO A 266 1.72 0.69 9.46
C PRO A 266 1.68 2.20 9.23
N GLY A 267 1.42 2.61 7.99
CA GLY A 267 1.24 4.03 7.69
C GLY A 267 -0.14 4.55 8.10
N ILE A 268 -0.29 5.89 8.11
CA ILE A 268 -1.58 6.55 8.26
C ILE A 268 -1.89 7.27 6.94
N LYS A 269 -3.06 6.99 6.38
CA LYS A 269 -3.52 7.58 5.12
C LYS A 269 -4.95 8.09 5.29
N ARG A 270 -5.30 9.14 4.53
CA ARG A 270 -6.66 9.67 4.51
C ARG A 270 -7.69 8.64 4.03
#